data_c7a0289532113698d277d23ae4325b88
#
_entry.id   c7a0289532113698d277d23ae4325b88
#
_cell.length_a   1.000
_cell.length_b   1.000
_cell.length_c   1.000
_cell.angle_alpha   90.00
_cell.angle_beta   90.00
_cell.angle_gamma   90.00
#
_symmetry.space_group_name_H-M   'P 1'
#
loop_
_entity.id
_entity.type
_entity.pdbx_description
1 polymer ?
#
loop_
_entity_poly.entity_id
_entity_poly.type
_entity_poly.pdbx_seq_one_letter_code
_entity_poly.pdbx_strand_id
1 'polypeptide(L)'
;MKNIVDIIGYICIHYPHNKDIFKSRLTNIIYLADWKFVLKFKRQMTQIDWVFNHYGPYSDDIENIIMNDERFIIIQNIDNYGTKREIIKLKESATFCEIKYDEKLILDFVMQVTCTMNWDQFINFVCSTYPIASGTKYK
;
A
#
# COMPACT_ATOMS: atom_id res chain seq x y z
N MET A 1 -0.97 15.93 -1.42
CA MET A 1 -0.50 15.14 -0.27
C MET A 1 0.97 14.91 -0.38
N LYS A 2 1.67 15.65 0.42
CA LYS A 2 3.12 15.71 0.27
C LYS A 2 3.85 14.41 0.51
N ASN A 3 3.34 13.60 1.41
CA ASN A 3 4.07 12.41 1.88
C ASN A 3 3.79 11.14 1.14
N ILE A 4 2.72 11.08 0.36
CA ILE A 4 2.30 9.79 -0.20
C ILE A 4 3.37 9.23 -1.13
N VAL A 5 3.94 10.08 -1.98
CA VAL A 5 4.97 9.62 -2.90
C VAL A 5 6.19 9.07 -2.17
N ASP A 6 6.58 9.72 -1.08
CA ASP A 6 7.73 9.27 -0.29
C ASP A 6 7.41 7.98 0.45
N ILE A 7 6.18 7.83 0.91
CA ILE A 7 5.72 6.59 1.53
C ILE A 7 5.74 5.44 0.53
N ILE A 8 5.24 5.67 -0.67
CA ILE A 8 5.29 4.66 -1.73
C ILE A 8 6.74 4.27 -2.03
N GLY A 9 7.60 5.26 -2.17
CA GLY A 9 9.02 5.02 -2.40
C GLY A 9 9.65 4.21 -1.28
N TYR A 10 9.35 4.55 -0.04
CA TYR A 10 9.86 3.82 1.12
C TYR A 10 9.46 2.35 1.07
N ILE A 11 8.19 2.08 0.77
CA ILE A 11 7.71 0.71 0.68
C ILE A 11 8.44 -0.05 -0.44
N CYS A 12 8.57 0.56 -1.60
CA CYS A 12 9.24 -0.10 -2.72
C CYS A 12 10.71 -0.41 -2.42
N ILE A 13 11.39 0.48 -1.69
CA ILE A 13 12.79 0.28 -1.32
C ILE A 13 12.95 -0.80 -0.26
N HIS A 14 12.06 -0.82 0.72
CA HIS A 14 12.22 -1.64 1.92
C HIS A 14 11.36 -2.90 1.96
N TYR A 15 10.60 -3.17 0.90
CA TYR A 15 9.76 -4.36 0.90
C TYR A 15 10.62 -5.60 1.13
N PRO A 16 10.27 -6.45 2.13
CA PRO A 16 11.16 -7.51 2.59
C PRO A 16 11.54 -8.51 1.51
N HIS A 17 12.75 -9.03 1.64
CA HIS A 17 13.29 -10.10 0.80
C HIS A 17 13.43 -9.72 -0.67
N ASN A 18 13.49 -8.43 -0.98
CA ASN A 18 13.61 -7.93 -2.35
C ASN A 18 12.55 -8.49 -3.28
N LYS A 19 11.38 -8.75 -2.75
CA LYS A 19 10.28 -9.27 -3.55
C LYS A 19 9.68 -8.17 -4.41
N ASP A 20 9.17 -8.57 -5.57
CA ASP A 20 8.36 -7.67 -6.37
C ASP A 20 7.07 -7.35 -5.62
N ILE A 21 6.69 -6.09 -5.65
CA ILE A 21 5.44 -5.69 -5.01
C ILE A 21 4.38 -5.38 -6.06
N PHE A 22 3.23 -6.01 -5.91
CA PHE A 22 2.08 -5.72 -6.76
C PHE A 22 1.39 -4.45 -6.28
N LYS A 23 0.83 -3.70 -7.23
CA LYS A 23 0.15 -2.44 -6.93
C LYS A 23 -0.96 -2.64 -5.89
N SER A 24 -1.70 -3.74 -6.00
CA SER A 24 -2.76 -4.04 -5.04
C SER A 24 -2.23 -4.23 -3.63
N ARG A 25 -1.11 -4.94 -3.50
CA ARG A 25 -0.49 -5.14 -2.18
C ARG A 25 0.07 -3.83 -1.64
N LEU A 26 0.71 -3.04 -2.48
CA LEU A 26 1.23 -1.74 -2.08
C LEU A 26 0.12 -0.85 -1.53
N THR A 27 -0.99 -0.77 -2.24
CA THR A 27 -2.15 0.03 -1.82
C THR A 27 -2.66 -0.43 -0.46
N ASN A 28 -2.80 -1.73 -0.28
CA ASN A 28 -3.32 -2.29 0.96
C ASN A 28 -2.34 -2.15 2.13
N ILE A 29 -1.03 -2.16 1.86
CA ILE A 29 -0.02 -1.90 2.89
C ILE A 29 -0.19 -0.47 3.42
N ILE A 30 -0.39 0.49 2.53
CA ILE A 30 -0.61 1.88 2.96
C ILE A 30 -1.89 1.99 3.77
N TYR A 31 -2.95 1.30 3.34
CA TYR A 31 -4.19 1.27 4.12
C TYR A 31 -3.97 0.70 5.52
N LEU A 32 -3.28 -0.43 5.62
CA LEU A 32 -3.00 -1.05 6.92
C LEU A 32 -2.16 -0.15 7.80
N ALA A 33 -1.22 0.57 7.20
CA ALA A 33 -0.41 1.53 7.94
C ALA A 33 -1.27 2.66 8.49
N ASP A 34 -2.20 3.18 7.69
CA ASP A 34 -3.13 4.19 8.16
C ASP A 34 -3.99 3.67 9.32
N TRP A 35 -4.49 2.44 9.18
CA TRP A 35 -5.28 1.80 10.22
C TRP A 35 -4.49 1.65 11.52
N LYS A 36 -3.28 1.14 11.42
CA LYS A 36 -2.42 0.94 12.60
C LYS A 36 -2.05 2.27 13.24
N PHE A 37 -1.81 3.28 12.42
CA PHE A 37 -1.47 4.61 12.89
C PHE A 37 -2.63 5.22 13.69
N VAL A 38 -3.86 5.04 13.21
CA VAL A 38 -5.05 5.49 13.95
C VAL A 38 -5.14 4.81 15.30
N LEU A 39 -4.90 3.50 15.35
CA LEU A 39 -4.95 2.75 16.61
C LEU A 39 -3.93 3.28 17.61
N LYS A 40 -2.75 3.65 17.13
CA LYS A 40 -1.66 4.03 18.01
C LYS A 40 -1.65 5.53 18.32
N PHE A 41 -1.90 6.37 17.34
CA PHE A 41 -1.71 7.81 17.45
C PHE A 41 -3.00 8.63 17.31
N LYS A 42 -4.13 7.99 17.11
CA LYS A 42 -5.45 8.60 16.99
C LYS A 42 -5.58 9.54 15.78
N ARG A 43 -4.77 9.32 14.77
CA ARG A 43 -4.86 10.03 13.49
C ARG A 43 -4.31 9.15 12.38
N GLN A 44 -4.74 9.41 11.15
CA GLN A 44 -4.21 8.71 9.98
C GLN A 44 -2.79 9.18 9.67
N MET A 45 -1.99 8.27 9.13
CA MET A 45 -0.65 8.61 8.65
C MET A 45 -0.72 9.46 7.38
N THR A 46 -1.61 9.11 6.47
CA THR A 46 -1.82 9.84 5.22
C THR A 46 -3.12 10.64 5.28
N GLN A 47 -3.36 11.45 4.24
CA GLN A 47 -4.62 12.17 4.12
C GLN A 47 -5.56 11.51 3.10
N ILE A 48 -5.33 10.23 2.83
CA ILE A 48 -6.13 9.51 1.85
C ILE A 48 -7.55 9.30 2.36
N ASP A 49 -8.51 9.62 1.51
CA ASP A 49 -9.91 9.26 1.73
C ASP A 49 -10.12 7.86 1.16
N TRP A 50 -10.07 6.87 2.03
CA TRP A 50 -10.20 5.50 1.59
C TRP A 50 -11.62 5.19 1.17
N VAL A 51 -11.74 4.51 0.03
CA VAL A 51 -13.00 3.98 -0.48
C VAL A 51 -12.87 2.48 -0.48
N PHE A 52 -13.88 1.79 0.01
CA PHE A 52 -13.91 0.34 -0.04
C PHE A 52 -14.84 -0.13 -1.15
N ASN A 53 -14.34 -1.06 -1.95
CA ASN A 53 -15.13 -1.74 -2.96
C ASN A 53 -15.02 -3.25 -2.74
N HIS A 54 -15.50 -4.05 -3.69
CA HIS A 54 -15.47 -5.51 -3.54
C HIS A 54 -14.05 -6.09 -3.40
N TYR A 55 -13.04 -5.34 -3.79
CA TYR A 55 -11.65 -5.80 -3.80
C TYR A 55 -10.83 -5.22 -2.65
N GLY A 56 -11.47 -4.49 -1.75
CA GLY A 56 -10.81 -3.90 -0.60
C GLY A 56 -10.65 -2.39 -0.73
N PRO A 57 -9.73 -1.81 0.04
CA PRO A 57 -9.51 -0.36 0.03
C PRO A 57 -8.91 0.11 -1.28
N TYR A 58 -9.35 1.28 -1.72
CA TYR A 58 -8.95 1.86 -2.98
C TYR A 58 -8.67 3.35 -2.81
N SER A 59 -7.73 3.86 -3.58
CA SER A 59 -7.39 5.29 -3.58
C SER A 59 -6.96 5.75 -4.96
N ASP A 60 -7.64 6.77 -5.47
CA ASP A 60 -7.24 7.43 -6.71
C ASP A 60 -5.88 8.11 -6.55
N ASP A 61 -5.56 8.60 -5.36
CA ASP A 61 -4.30 9.32 -5.13
C ASP A 61 -3.09 8.44 -5.38
N ILE A 62 -3.13 7.21 -4.87
CA ILE A 62 -2.02 6.26 -5.08
C ILE A 62 -1.90 5.92 -6.55
N GLU A 63 -3.02 5.63 -7.20
CA GLU A 63 -3.05 5.31 -8.61
C GLU A 63 -2.43 6.42 -9.44
N ASN A 64 -2.84 7.66 -9.20
CA ASN A 64 -2.36 8.81 -9.97
C ASN A 64 -0.87 9.05 -9.76
N ILE A 65 -0.38 8.89 -8.54
CA ILE A 65 1.04 9.09 -8.27
C ILE A 65 1.86 8.06 -9.02
N ILE A 66 1.47 6.79 -8.95
CA ILE A 66 2.24 5.73 -9.61
C ILE A 66 2.25 5.92 -11.12
N MET A 67 1.13 6.34 -11.69
CA MET A 67 1.04 6.52 -13.14
C MET A 67 1.79 7.74 -13.65
N ASN A 68 1.89 8.79 -12.85
CA ASN A 68 2.40 10.08 -13.32
C ASN A 68 3.78 10.45 -12.81
N ASP A 69 4.29 9.79 -11.81
CA ASP A 69 5.63 10.08 -11.28
C ASP A 69 6.67 9.23 -12.01
N GLU A 70 7.64 9.88 -12.62
CA GLU A 70 8.63 9.22 -13.46
C GLU A 70 9.52 8.23 -12.74
N ARG A 71 9.58 8.30 -11.42
CA ARG A 71 10.43 7.39 -10.63
C ARG A 71 9.89 5.98 -10.59
N PHE A 72 8.61 5.77 -10.90
CA PHE A 72 7.98 4.46 -10.85
C PHE A 72 7.88 3.84 -12.24
N ILE A 73 8.11 2.53 -12.28
CA ILE A 73 7.94 1.72 -13.48
C ILE A 73 6.85 0.70 -13.19
N ILE A 74 5.86 0.63 -14.07
CA ILE A 74 4.79 -0.35 -13.96
C ILE A 74 5.05 -1.47 -14.95
N ILE A 75 5.15 -2.70 -14.43
CA ILE A 75 5.36 -3.89 -15.25
C ILE A 75 4.09 -4.72 -15.20
N GLN A 76 3.52 -4.98 -16.38
CA GLN A 76 2.35 -5.83 -16.50
C GLN A 76 2.78 -7.29 -16.37
N ASN A 77 2.07 -8.02 -15.52
CA ASN A 77 2.27 -9.44 -15.32
C ASN A 77 0.95 -10.15 -15.53
N ILE A 78 0.96 -11.23 -16.30
CA ILE A 78 -0.25 -12.01 -16.54
C ILE A 78 0.00 -13.40 -15.97
N ASP A 79 -0.87 -13.83 -15.05
CA ASP A 79 -0.73 -15.14 -14.44
C ASP A 79 -1.27 -16.25 -15.37
N ASN A 80 -1.20 -17.49 -14.91
CA ASN A 80 -1.62 -18.65 -15.69
C ASN A 80 -3.11 -18.66 -16.03
N TYR A 81 -3.89 -17.84 -15.32
CA TYR A 81 -5.34 -17.75 -15.52
C TYR A 81 -5.72 -16.53 -16.36
N GLY A 82 -4.73 -15.82 -16.89
CA GLY A 82 -4.98 -14.62 -17.67
C GLY A 82 -5.26 -13.37 -16.85
N THR A 83 -5.13 -13.43 -15.54
CA THR A 83 -5.34 -12.27 -14.67
C THR A 83 -4.17 -11.31 -14.79
N LYS A 84 -4.46 -10.06 -15.08
CA LYS A 84 -3.43 -9.02 -15.19
C LYS A 84 -3.11 -8.45 -13.82
N ARG A 85 -1.84 -8.32 -13.53
CA ARG A 85 -1.34 -7.69 -12.32
C ARG A 85 -0.29 -6.67 -12.68
N GLU A 86 -0.14 -5.68 -11.84
CA GLU A 86 0.85 -4.63 -12.07
C GLU A 86 1.88 -4.67 -10.96
N ILE A 87 3.14 -4.84 -11.35
CA ILE A 87 4.27 -4.81 -10.43
C ILE A 87 4.85 -3.40 -10.47
N ILE A 88 5.12 -2.84 -9.31
CA ILE A 88 5.68 -1.51 -9.19
C ILE A 88 7.17 -1.63 -8.90
N LYS A 89 7.98 -1.01 -9.73
CA LYS A 89 9.43 -0.95 -9.56
C LYS A 89 9.91 0.48 -9.61
N LEU A 90 11.09 0.71 -9.08
CA LEU A 90 11.71 2.03 -9.08
C LEU A 90 12.79 2.10 -10.13
N LYS A 91 12.93 3.26 -10.76
CA LYS A 91 14.10 3.53 -11.59
C LYS A 91 15.33 3.58 -10.69
N GLU A 92 16.50 3.21 -11.23
CA GLU A 92 17.74 3.18 -10.47
C GLU A 92 18.09 4.50 -9.83
N SER A 93 17.81 5.59 -10.52
CA SER A 93 18.12 6.93 -10.03
C SER A 93 17.07 7.51 -9.10
N ALA A 94 16.00 6.76 -8.82
CA ALA A 94 14.91 7.28 -8.02
C ALA A 94 15.35 7.55 -6.59
N THR A 95 15.07 8.76 -6.12
CA THR A 95 15.31 9.15 -4.73
C THR A 95 14.04 9.75 -4.15
N PHE A 96 13.91 9.64 -2.84
CA PHE A 96 12.73 10.12 -2.14
C PHE A 96 13.15 10.85 -0.88
N CYS A 97 12.30 11.77 -0.43
CA CYS A 97 12.54 12.44 0.84
C CYS A 97 12.34 11.46 1.99
N GLU A 98 13.03 11.71 3.09
CA GLU A 98 12.87 10.91 4.28
C GLU A 98 11.47 11.07 4.85
N ILE A 99 10.88 9.97 5.28
CA ILE A 99 9.62 10.00 6.01
C ILE A 99 9.93 10.06 7.50
N LYS A 100 8.91 10.34 8.31
CA LYS A 100 9.09 10.48 9.75
C LYS A 100 9.38 9.14 10.41
N TYR A 101 10.03 9.19 11.55
CA TYR A 101 10.41 7.99 12.28
C TYR A 101 9.21 7.12 12.65
N ASP A 102 8.14 7.75 13.14
CA ASP A 102 6.92 7.00 13.49
C ASP A 102 6.28 6.36 12.27
N GLU A 103 6.36 7.01 11.11
CA GLU A 103 5.88 6.45 9.85
C GLU A 103 6.70 5.22 9.45
N LYS A 104 8.02 5.31 9.59
CA LYS A 104 8.91 4.18 9.31
C LYS A 104 8.58 2.99 10.20
N LEU A 105 8.40 3.22 11.49
CA LEU A 105 8.09 2.15 12.42
C LEU A 105 6.82 1.41 12.05
N ILE A 106 5.77 2.14 11.72
CA ILE A 106 4.49 1.54 11.38
C ILE A 106 4.58 0.80 10.05
N LEU A 107 5.21 1.41 9.05
CA LEU A 107 5.37 0.77 7.74
C LEU A 107 6.21 -0.50 7.83
N ASP A 108 7.32 -0.44 8.56
CA ASP A 108 8.18 -1.61 8.74
C ASP A 108 7.41 -2.74 9.42
N PHE A 109 6.61 -2.41 10.43
CA PHE A 109 5.80 -3.39 11.12
C PHE A 109 4.79 -4.04 10.16
N VAL A 110 4.06 -3.22 9.42
CA VAL A 110 3.05 -3.73 8.48
C VAL A 110 3.69 -4.61 7.41
N MET A 111 4.80 -4.16 6.84
CA MET A 111 5.51 -4.95 5.83
C MET A 111 5.98 -6.29 6.39
N GLN A 112 6.53 -6.28 7.61
CA GLN A 112 7.05 -7.48 8.24
C GLN A 112 5.95 -8.49 8.53
N VAL A 113 4.82 -8.01 9.02
CA VAL A 113 3.67 -8.89 9.33
C VAL A 113 3.07 -9.49 8.06
N THR A 114 3.00 -8.71 6.99
CA THR A 114 2.24 -9.12 5.79
C THR A 114 3.08 -9.81 4.72
N CYS A 115 4.41 -9.66 4.75
CA CYS A 115 5.25 -10.13 3.64
C CYS A 115 5.21 -11.64 3.42
N THR A 116 4.86 -12.41 4.44
CA THR A 116 4.76 -13.87 4.34
C THR A 116 3.34 -14.35 4.05
N MET A 117 2.38 -13.45 4.02
CA MET A 117 0.99 -13.80 3.75
C MET A 117 0.77 -14.01 2.25
N ASN A 118 0.06 -15.08 1.87
CA ASN A 118 -0.43 -15.18 0.51
C ASN A 118 -1.58 -14.17 0.32
N TRP A 119 -2.09 -14.04 -0.92
CA TRP A 119 -3.08 -13.01 -1.20
C TRP A 119 -4.35 -13.19 -0.36
N ASP A 120 -4.83 -14.42 -0.23
CA ASP A 120 -6.06 -14.67 0.52
C ASP A 120 -5.91 -14.32 1.99
N GLN A 121 -4.80 -14.71 2.60
CA GLN A 121 -4.50 -14.36 3.98
C GLN A 121 -4.40 -12.85 4.16
N PHE A 122 -3.73 -12.21 3.21
CA PHE A 122 -3.49 -10.77 3.26
C PHE A 122 -4.80 -9.99 3.15
N ILE A 123 -5.63 -10.32 2.17
CA ILE A 123 -6.88 -9.59 1.97
C ILE A 123 -7.88 -9.86 3.10
N ASN A 124 -7.88 -11.08 3.64
CA ASN A 124 -8.71 -11.39 4.82
C ASN A 124 -8.29 -10.55 6.02
N PHE A 125 -6.99 -10.37 6.21
CA PHE A 125 -6.49 -9.51 7.27
C PHE A 125 -6.95 -8.07 7.03
N VAL A 126 -6.78 -7.55 5.83
CA VAL A 126 -7.23 -6.20 5.49
C VAL A 126 -8.71 -6.02 5.79
N CYS A 127 -9.53 -6.96 5.33
CA CYS A 127 -10.98 -6.87 5.53
C CYS A 127 -11.37 -6.95 6.99
N SER A 128 -10.60 -7.66 7.81
CA SER A 128 -10.89 -7.77 9.23
C SER A 128 -10.65 -6.46 9.99
N THR A 129 -9.83 -5.57 9.45
CA THR A 129 -9.55 -4.28 10.10
C THR A 129 -10.58 -3.23 9.76
N TYR A 130 -11.31 -3.46 8.70
CA TYR A 130 -12.13 -2.41 8.15
C TYR A 130 -13.36 -2.16 8.97
N PRO A 131 -13.68 -0.90 9.11
CA PRO A 131 -15.00 -0.50 9.60
C PRO A 131 -16.15 -1.09 8.80
N ILE A 132 -15.88 -1.89 7.78
CA ILE A 132 -16.91 -2.68 7.12
C ILE A 132 -17.79 -3.35 8.16
N ALA A 133 -17.16 -3.96 9.13
CA ALA A 133 -17.84 -4.63 10.21
C ALA A 133 -18.67 -3.67 11.05
N SER A 134 -18.40 -2.39 10.98
CA SER A 134 -19.15 -1.35 11.69
C SER A 134 -20.19 -0.67 10.80
N GLY A 135 -20.44 -1.23 9.63
CA GLY A 135 -21.47 -0.71 8.74
C GLY A 135 -21.04 0.47 7.89
N THR A 136 -19.75 0.71 7.74
CA THR A 136 -19.29 1.78 6.88
C THR A 136 -19.60 1.46 5.43
N LYS A 137 -19.77 2.48 4.63
CA LYS A 137 -20.27 2.31 3.28
C LYS A 137 -19.29 1.70 2.31
N TYR A 138 -19.85 0.92 1.41
CA TYR A 138 -19.16 0.50 0.20
C TYR A 138 -19.42 1.46 -0.94
N LYS A 139 -18.53 1.46 -1.87
CA LYS A 139 -18.71 2.15 -3.14
C LYS A 139 -18.85 1.15 -4.27
#